data_07b7b1a8eb8db3e1a774fa9a635ea361
#
_entry.id   07b7b1a8eb8db3e1a774fa9a635ea361
#
_cell.length_a   1.000
_cell.length_b   1.000
_cell.length_c   1.000
_cell.angle_alpha   90.00
_cell.angle_beta   90.00
_cell.angle_gamma   90.00
#
_symmetry.space_group_name_H-M   'P 1'
#
loop_
_entity.id
_entity.type
_entity.pdbx_description
1 polymer ?
#
loop_
_entity_poly.entity_id
_entity_poly.type
_entity_poly.pdbx_seq_one_letter_code
_entity_poly.pdbx_strand_id
1 'polypeptide(L)'
;MGRGLDEGSTFPPPHIDKYDTLWHICFMARANAHDRLRRMELLAVQLKQDVHCTVKDLALEFGVSARTIARDLSLMREQGMQIDADRGRGGGVRLDRNWGVGRMNLAYSEAVDLLISIAVAEQMNSPMFLASLGSVRRQLVASFSPDKRNKVNRLKSRILIGITASTYVQASASTPPKRIVQALHQAFVDQEVLVIEYQREDGERSERQIAPHYLLLKYPIWYVVAFDYLRKGPRTFRCDRLLAAKMTGSHFQLLPKETFQPSLDGDDLSM
;
A
#
# COMPACT_ATOMS: atom_id res chain seq x y z
N MET A 1 -28.00 -17.58 82.36
CA MET A 1 -29.14 -18.10 81.60
C MET A 1 -29.37 -17.26 80.38
N GLY A 2 -29.43 -17.82 79.20
CA GLY A 2 -29.88 -17.10 77.98
C GLY A 2 -28.95 -17.31 76.82
N ARG A 3 -29.23 -18.30 76.01
CA ARG A 3 -28.60 -18.68 74.73
C ARG A 3 -29.01 -17.66 73.66
N GLY A 4 -28.08 -17.24 72.82
CA GLY A 4 -28.31 -16.53 71.58
C GLY A 4 -27.71 -17.27 70.44
N LEU A 5 -28.51 -17.64 69.45
CA LEU A 5 -28.25 -18.45 68.31
C LEU A 5 -27.47 -17.69 67.25
N ASP A 6 -26.47 -18.39 66.74
CA ASP A 6 -25.61 -18.02 65.57
C ASP A 6 -26.45 -18.22 64.30
N GLU A 7 -26.81 -17.16 63.58
CA GLU A 7 -27.40 -17.26 62.23
C GLU A 7 -26.27 -17.12 61.20
N GLY A 8 -25.89 -18.28 60.63
CA GLY A 8 -24.98 -18.38 59.52
C GLY A 8 -25.52 -17.75 58.25
N SER A 9 -24.95 -16.63 57.84
CA SER A 9 -25.17 -16.02 56.53
C SER A 9 -24.45 -16.83 55.46
N THR A 10 -25.14 -17.73 54.81
CA THR A 10 -24.71 -18.39 53.58
C THR A 10 -24.94 -17.46 52.41
N PHE A 11 -23.86 -16.82 51.93
CA PHE A 11 -23.86 -16.16 50.63
C PHE A 11 -23.96 -17.22 49.52
N PRO A 12 -24.87 -17.06 48.54
CA PRO A 12 -24.89 -17.95 47.40
C PRO A 12 -23.61 -17.74 46.56
N PRO A 13 -23.08 -18.78 45.88
CA PRO A 13 -21.91 -18.66 45.03
C PRO A 13 -22.23 -17.71 43.86
N PRO A 14 -21.26 -16.96 43.36
CA PRO A 14 -21.48 -16.02 42.24
C PRO A 14 -21.98 -16.78 41.02
N HIS A 15 -23.12 -16.37 40.50
CA HIS A 15 -23.65 -16.81 39.21
C HIS A 15 -22.63 -16.39 38.12
N ILE A 16 -21.85 -17.35 37.65
CA ILE A 16 -21.02 -17.15 36.45
C ILE A 16 -21.99 -17.13 35.27
N ASP A 17 -22.20 -15.93 34.74
CA ASP A 17 -23.10 -15.71 33.62
C ASP A 17 -22.50 -16.41 32.39
N LYS A 18 -23.30 -17.24 31.69
CA LYS A 18 -22.88 -17.96 30.48
C LYS A 18 -22.34 -17.03 29.39
N TYR A 19 -22.72 -15.76 29.43
CA TYR A 19 -22.25 -14.73 28.50
C TYR A 19 -20.83 -14.26 28.80
N ASP A 20 -20.38 -14.22 30.04
CA ASP A 20 -19.00 -13.90 30.41
C ASP A 20 -18.04 -14.97 29.92
N THR A 21 -18.44 -16.23 29.98
CA THR A 21 -17.60 -17.36 29.49
C THR A 21 -17.50 -17.33 27.95
N LEU A 22 -18.58 -17.03 27.25
CA LEU A 22 -18.59 -16.91 25.79
C LEU A 22 -17.78 -15.69 25.31
N TRP A 23 -17.84 -14.59 26.03
CA TRP A 23 -17.05 -13.38 25.72
C TRP A 23 -15.55 -13.61 25.92
N HIS A 24 -15.16 -14.25 27.01
CA HIS A 24 -13.76 -14.64 27.27
C HIS A 24 -13.23 -15.62 26.22
N ILE A 25 -14.02 -16.63 25.84
CA ILE A 25 -13.63 -17.58 24.80
C ILE A 25 -13.47 -16.88 23.43
N CYS A 26 -14.38 -15.98 23.08
CA CYS A 26 -14.33 -15.23 21.83
C CYS A 26 -13.15 -14.23 21.79
N PHE A 27 -12.84 -13.58 22.92
CA PHE A 27 -11.71 -12.67 23.05
C PHE A 27 -10.37 -13.41 22.96
N MET A 28 -10.24 -14.53 23.69
CA MET A 28 -9.04 -15.40 23.64
C MET A 28 -8.83 -16.02 22.25
N ALA A 29 -9.90 -16.40 21.57
CA ALA A 29 -9.82 -16.92 20.21
C ALA A 29 -9.35 -15.86 19.20
N ARG A 30 -9.76 -14.60 19.35
CA ARG A 30 -9.29 -13.47 18.52
C ARG A 30 -7.84 -13.13 18.79
N ALA A 31 -7.39 -13.10 20.05
CA ALA A 31 -6.00 -12.89 20.42
C ALA A 31 -5.10 -13.99 19.84
N ASN A 32 -5.50 -15.25 19.98
CA ASN A 32 -4.78 -16.40 19.42
C ASN A 32 -4.72 -16.38 17.89
N ALA A 33 -5.76 -15.91 17.22
CA ALA A 33 -5.79 -15.77 15.76
C ALA A 33 -4.85 -14.66 15.27
N HIS A 34 -4.80 -13.54 15.97
CA HIS A 34 -3.89 -12.43 15.66
C HIS A 34 -2.43 -12.82 15.85
N ASP A 35 -2.11 -13.43 16.98
CA ASP A 35 -0.74 -13.91 17.27
C ASP A 35 -0.29 -14.97 16.26
N ARG A 36 -1.20 -15.84 15.83
CA ARG A 36 -0.95 -16.82 14.81
C ARG A 36 -0.64 -16.18 13.46
N LEU A 37 -1.46 -15.21 13.02
CA LEU A 37 -1.26 -14.53 11.74
C LEU A 37 0.10 -13.83 11.73
N ARG A 38 0.42 -13.08 12.79
CA ARG A 38 1.71 -12.41 12.95
C ARG A 38 2.87 -13.41 12.91
N ARG A 39 2.75 -14.56 13.58
CA ARG A 39 3.78 -15.62 13.58
C ARG A 39 3.97 -16.19 12.17
N MET A 40 2.89 -16.48 11.43
CA MET A 40 2.97 -16.97 10.06
C MET A 40 3.64 -15.97 9.12
N GLU A 41 3.40 -14.66 9.28
CA GLU A 41 4.09 -13.62 8.53
C GLU A 41 5.61 -13.62 8.81
N LEU A 42 5.99 -13.72 10.07
CA LEU A 42 7.40 -13.77 10.48
C LEU A 42 8.09 -15.07 10.00
N LEU A 43 7.39 -16.21 10.09
CA LEU A 43 7.86 -17.48 9.54
C LEU A 43 8.11 -17.37 8.02
N ALA A 44 7.22 -16.73 7.28
CA ALA A 44 7.39 -16.51 5.85
C ALA A 44 8.64 -15.66 5.55
N VAL A 45 8.92 -14.65 6.36
CA VAL A 45 10.13 -13.82 6.24
C VAL A 45 11.39 -14.66 6.52
N GLN A 46 11.36 -15.45 7.59
CA GLN A 46 12.48 -16.31 7.99
C GLN A 46 12.82 -17.34 6.89
N LEU A 47 11.81 -18.06 6.37
CA LEU A 47 11.98 -19.05 5.32
C LEU A 47 12.49 -18.46 4.00
N LYS A 48 12.22 -17.17 3.75
CA LYS A 48 12.74 -16.45 2.57
C LYS A 48 14.22 -16.08 2.68
N GLN A 49 14.80 -16.10 3.87
CA GLN A 49 16.20 -15.74 4.08
C GLN A 49 17.17 -16.88 3.68
N ASP A 50 16.66 -18.04 3.25
CA ASP A 50 17.43 -19.23 2.83
C ASP A 50 18.42 -19.72 3.93
N VAL A 51 18.11 -19.42 5.18
CA VAL A 51 18.86 -19.93 6.33
C VAL A 51 18.33 -21.32 6.66
N HIS A 52 19.24 -22.28 6.74
CA HIS A 52 18.87 -23.64 7.15
C HIS A 52 18.32 -23.62 8.58
N CYS A 53 17.04 -23.90 8.76
CA CYS A 53 16.40 -23.94 10.07
C CYS A 53 15.55 -25.21 10.20
N THR A 54 15.54 -25.81 11.38
CA THR A 54 14.66 -26.95 11.67
C THR A 54 13.36 -26.47 12.32
N VAL A 55 12.34 -27.35 12.30
CA VAL A 55 11.08 -27.06 13.04
C VAL A 55 11.35 -26.82 14.53
N LYS A 56 12.39 -27.43 15.10
CA LYS A 56 12.77 -27.24 16.51
C LYS A 56 13.38 -25.85 16.73
N ASP A 57 14.25 -25.40 15.82
CA ASP A 57 14.86 -24.06 15.92
C ASP A 57 13.79 -22.98 15.82
N LEU A 58 12.88 -23.12 14.86
CA LEU A 58 11.74 -22.22 14.72
C LEU A 58 10.83 -22.23 15.96
N ALA A 59 10.61 -23.40 16.57
CA ALA A 59 9.80 -23.52 17.79
C ALA A 59 10.44 -22.77 18.96
N LEU A 60 11.77 -22.87 19.12
CA LEU A 60 12.54 -22.15 20.13
C LEU A 60 12.49 -20.63 19.88
N GLU A 61 12.75 -20.21 18.66
CA GLU A 61 12.79 -18.79 18.29
C GLU A 61 11.44 -18.09 18.50
N PHE A 62 10.34 -18.76 18.11
CA PHE A 62 8.98 -18.21 18.24
C PHE A 62 8.32 -18.51 19.60
N GLY A 63 9.00 -19.19 20.53
CA GLY A 63 8.47 -19.51 21.85
C GLY A 63 7.22 -20.38 21.84
N VAL A 64 7.07 -21.28 20.84
CA VAL A 64 5.92 -22.17 20.68
C VAL A 64 6.33 -23.62 20.52
N SER A 65 5.37 -24.54 20.58
CA SER A 65 5.69 -25.98 20.40
C SER A 65 6.04 -26.28 18.93
N ALA A 66 6.88 -27.30 18.70
CA ALA A 66 7.17 -27.84 17.37
C ALA A 66 5.89 -28.25 16.60
N ARG A 67 4.86 -28.72 17.32
CA ARG A 67 3.55 -29.06 16.77
C ARG A 67 2.82 -27.79 16.23
N THR A 68 2.96 -26.68 16.94
CA THR A 68 2.38 -25.40 16.51
C THR A 68 3.05 -24.92 15.22
N ILE A 69 4.38 -24.95 15.15
CA ILE A 69 5.13 -24.60 13.94
C ILE A 69 4.74 -25.52 12.76
N ALA A 70 4.70 -26.83 12.98
CA ALA A 70 4.30 -27.79 11.94
C ALA A 70 2.90 -27.51 11.39
N ARG A 71 1.96 -27.13 12.25
CA ARG A 71 0.60 -26.76 11.85
C ARG A 71 0.57 -25.45 11.07
N ASP A 72 1.33 -24.45 11.48
CA ASP A 72 1.44 -23.17 10.77
C ASP A 72 2.08 -23.35 9.39
N LEU A 73 3.15 -24.17 9.27
CA LEU A 73 3.76 -24.54 8.00
C LEU A 73 2.80 -25.30 7.06
N SER A 74 1.95 -26.16 7.61
CA SER A 74 0.91 -26.86 6.81
C SER A 74 -0.08 -25.88 6.22
N LEU A 75 -0.55 -24.92 7.01
CA LEU A 75 -1.46 -23.88 6.51
C LEU A 75 -0.80 -22.97 5.48
N MET A 76 0.48 -22.64 5.66
CA MET A 76 1.23 -21.86 4.67
C MET A 76 1.33 -22.63 3.34
N ARG A 77 1.48 -23.97 3.39
CA ARG A 77 1.42 -24.82 2.17
C ARG A 77 0.04 -24.81 1.54
N GLU A 78 -1.03 -24.91 2.32
CA GLU A 78 -2.40 -24.80 1.84
C GLU A 78 -2.68 -23.44 1.19
N GLN A 79 -1.98 -22.39 1.63
CA GLN A 79 -2.02 -21.05 1.02
C GLN A 79 -1.12 -20.92 -0.22
N GLY A 80 -0.53 -22.01 -0.69
CA GLY A 80 0.26 -22.06 -1.93
C GLY A 80 1.76 -21.82 -1.75
N MET A 81 2.27 -21.72 -0.52
CA MET A 81 3.72 -21.64 -0.30
C MET A 81 4.37 -23.01 -0.47
N GLN A 82 5.34 -23.11 -1.37
CA GLN A 82 6.09 -24.36 -1.56
C GLN A 82 7.19 -24.45 -0.50
N ILE A 83 6.86 -25.11 0.61
CA ILE A 83 7.76 -25.31 1.75
C ILE A 83 8.23 -26.75 1.76
N ASP A 84 9.52 -26.95 1.48
CA ASP A 84 10.19 -28.22 1.59
C ASP A 84 10.58 -28.51 3.03
N ALA A 85 10.44 -29.76 3.43
CA ALA A 85 10.90 -30.24 4.71
C ALA A 85 11.65 -31.55 4.50
N ASP A 86 12.96 -31.51 4.69
CA ASP A 86 13.78 -32.70 4.62
C ASP A 86 13.57 -33.57 5.88
N ARG A 87 13.21 -34.84 5.68
CA ARG A 87 13.04 -35.79 6.78
C ARG A 87 14.39 -36.41 7.10
N GLY A 88 14.84 -36.32 8.36
CA GLY A 88 16.05 -37.00 8.84
C GLY A 88 16.85 -36.21 9.89
N ARG A 89 17.96 -36.80 10.36
CA ARG A 89 18.93 -36.11 11.24
C ARG A 89 19.58 -34.96 10.48
N GLY A 90 19.25 -33.73 10.86
CA GLY A 90 19.71 -32.53 10.17
C GLY A 90 18.75 -32.01 9.08
N GLY A 91 17.58 -32.62 8.93
CA GLY A 91 16.54 -32.14 8.00
C GLY A 91 16.02 -30.76 8.40
N GLY A 92 16.04 -29.83 7.43
CA GLY A 92 15.59 -28.45 7.63
C GLY A 92 14.26 -28.18 6.94
N VAL A 93 13.70 -27.04 7.30
CA VAL A 93 12.54 -26.45 6.61
C VAL A 93 13.05 -25.28 5.77
N ARG A 94 12.72 -25.25 4.51
CA ARG A 94 13.10 -24.18 3.58
C ARG A 94 11.97 -23.90 2.60
N LEU A 95 11.96 -22.71 2.09
CA LEU A 95 11.12 -22.38 0.93
C LEU A 95 11.79 -22.96 -0.32
N ASP A 96 11.00 -23.54 -1.24
CA ASP A 96 11.52 -23.97 -2.53
C ASP A 96 12.21 -22.78 -3.21
N ARG A 97 13.45 -22.98 -3.69
CA ARG A 97 14.25 -21.94 -4.36
C ARG A 97 13.62 -21.44 -5.66
N ASN A 98 12.81 -22.27 -6.29
CA ASN A 98 12.10 -21.94 -7.53
C ASN A 98 10.72 -21.31 -7.25
N TRP A 99 10.32 -21.19 -5.97
CA TRP A 99 9.04 -20.61 -5.62
C TRP A 99 9.13 -19.07 -5.65
N GLY A 100 8.33 -18.48 -6.54
CA GLY A 100 8.27 -17.04 -6.74
C GLY A 100 9.37 -16.49 -7.66
N VAL A 101 9.46 -15.18 -7.72
CA VAL A 101 10.42 -14.45 -8.58
C VAL A 101 11.77 -14.19 -7.90
N GLY A 102 12.05 -14.83 -6.76
CA GLY A 102 13.26 -14.61 -5.98
C GLY A 102 13.27 -13.25 -5.22
N ARG A 103 14.45 -12.79 -4.82
CA ARG A 103 14.61 -11.50 -4.14
C ARG A 103 14.64 -10.38 -5.18
N MET A 104 13.65 -9.50 -5.14
CA MET A 104 13.68 -8.26 -5.91
C MET A 104 14.11 -7.11 -4.99
N ASN A 105 15.24 -6.50 -5.29
CA ASN A 105 15.70 -5.29 -4.62
C ASN A 105 15.22 -4.09 -5.43
N LEU A 106 14.12 -3.49 -5.01
CA LEU A 106 13.57 -2.29 -5.63
C LEU A 106 14.05 -1.06 -4.86
N ALA A 107 14.52 -0.05 -5.58
CA ALA A 107 14.65 1.29 -5.03
C ALA A 107 13.26 1.82 -4.62
N TYR A 108 13.23 2.80 -3.72
CA TYR A 108 11.95 3.36 -3.26
C TYR A 108 11.10 3.91 -4.41
N SER A 109 11.73 4.63 -5.35
CA SER A 109 11.07 5.15 -6.56
C SER A 109 10.48 4.05 -7.44
N GLU A 110 11.25 2.98 -7.69
CA GLU A 110 10.77 1.85 -8.50
C GLU A 110 9.58 1.13 -7.86
N ALA A 111 9.62 0.98 -6.54
CA ALA A 111 8.49 0.39 -5.81
C ALA A 111 7.25 1.29 -5.84
N VAL A 112 7.41 2.62 -5.84
CA VAL A 112 6.33 3.59 -6.02
C VAL A 112 5.77 3.50 -7.43
N ASP A 113 6.61 3.47 -8.46
CA ASP A 113 6.18 3.34 -9.85
C ASP A 113 5.39 2.06 -10.08
N LEU A 114 5.83 0.95 -9.48
CA LEU A 114 5.11 -0.32 -9.54
C LEU A 114 3.74 -0.23 -8.83
N LEU A 115 3.65 0.44 -7.68
CA LEU A 115 2.38 0.66 -6.98
C LEU A 115 1.40 1.52 -7.78
N ILE A 116 1.90 2.55 -8.48
CA ILE A 116 1.10 3.37 -9.39
C ILE A 116 0.59 2.51 -10.54
N SER A 117 1.47 1.72 -11.16
CA SER A 117 1.11 0.82 -12.26
C SER A 117 0.03 -0.19 -11.85
N ILE A 118 0.16 -0.78 -10.65
CA ILE A 118 -0.84 -1.70 -10.10
C ILE A 118 -2.18 -0.96 -9.88
N ALA A 119 -2.17 0.24 -9.34
CA ALA A 119 -3.38 1.01 -9.11
C ALA A 119 -4.10 1.35 -10.42
N VAL A 120 -3.35 1.72 -11.46
CA VAL A 120 -3.88 1.95 -12.82
C VAL A 120 -4.50 0.68 -13.38
N ALA A 121 -3.78 -0.44 -13.30
CA ALA A 121 -4.26 -1.72 -13.82
C ALA A 121 -5.52 -2.21 -13.08
N GLU A 122 -5.61 -2.02 -11.75
CA GLU A 122 -6.81 -2.36 -10.97
C GLU A 122 -8.05 -1.59 -11.46
N GLN A 123 -7.88 -0.34 -11.92
CA GLN A 123 -8.98 0.49 -12.44
C GLN A 123 -9.40 0.15 -13.88
N MET A 124 -8.52 -0.48 -14.66
CA MET A 124 -8.85 -0.89 -16.04
C MET A 124 -9.88 -2.03 -16.09
N ASN A 125 -10.26 -2.58 -14.95
CA ASN A 125 -11.35 -3.56 -14.77
C ASN A 125 -11.26 -4.78 -15.72
N SER A 126 -10.04 -5.20 -16.07
CA SER A 126 -9.80 -6.39 -16.89
C SER A 126 -9.62 -7.63 -16.00
N PRO A 127 -10.63 -8.49 -15.86
CA PRO A 127 -10.59 -9.58 -14.89
C PRO A 127 -9.62 -10.70 -15.25
N MET A 128 -9.23 -10.83 -16.52
CA MET A 128 -8.52 -12.01 -16.99
C MET A 128 -7.06 -12.13 -16.56
N PHE A 129 -6.37 -11.01 -16.30
CA PHE A 129 -4.94 -11.01 -15.97
C PHE A 129 -4.61 -10.37 -14.62
N LEU A 130 -5.62 -9.87 -13.88
CA LEU A 130 -5.43 -8.99 -12.75
C LEU A 130 -5.88 -9.58 -11.40
N ALA A 131 -6.28 -10.86 -11.38
CA ALA A 131 -6.81 -11.53 -10.19
C ALA A 131 -5.85 -11.46 -8.98
N SER A 132 -4.54 -11.42 -9.22
CA SER A 132 -3.51 -11.42 -8.18
C SER A 132 -3.01 -10.02 -7.79
N LEU A 133 -3.39 -8.95 -8.50
CA LEU A 133 -2.83 -7.60 -8.28
C LEU A 133 -3.03 -7.09 -6.85
N GLY A 134 -4.20 -7.30 -6.27
CA GLY A 134 -4.46 -6.93 -4.88
C GLY A 134 -3.53 -7.65 -3.88
N SER A 135 -3.16 -8.90 -4.16
CA SER A 135 -2.19 -9.64 -3.35
C SER A 135 -0.78 -9.09 -3.53
N VAL A 136 -0.34 -8.87 -4.77
CA VAL A 136 0.97 -8.27 -5.09
C VAL A 136 1.11 -6.90 -4.44
N ARG A 137 0.10 -6.05 -4.52
CA ARG A 137 0.08 -4.74 -3.87
C ARG A 137 0.26 -4.86 -2.36
N ARG A 138 -0.48 -5.76 -1.69
CA ARG A 138 -0.36 -5.96 -0.23
C ARG A 138 1.06 -6.41 0.14
N GLN A 139 1.64 -7.34 -0.59
CA GLN A 139 3.00 -7.83 -0.35
C GLN A 139 4.04 -6.72 -0.55
N LEU A 140 3.90 -5.93 -1.62
CA LEU A 140 4.79 -4.81 -1.90
C LEU A 140 4.70 -3.74 -0.79
N VAL A 141 3.49 -3.35 -0.38
CA VAL A 141 3.30 -2.40 0.73
C VAL A 141 3.82 -2.96 2.06
N ALA A 142 3.65 -4.24 2.33
CA ALA A 142 4.15 -4.89 3.54
C ALA A 142 5.70 -4.93 3.58
N SER A 143 6.37 -4.93 2.44
CA SER A 143 7.85 -4.93 2.37
C SER A 143 8.49 -3.60 2.79
N PHE A 144 7.73 -2.51 2.87
CA PHE A 144 8.25 -1.23 3.34
C PHE A 144 8.36 -1.17 4.86
N SER A 145 9.38 -0.47 5.35
CA SER A 145 9.44 -0.06 6.76
C SER A 145 8.23 0.80 7.14
N PRO A 146 7.84 0.88 8.42
CA PRO A 146 6.68 1.67 8.86
C PRO A 146 6.69 3.12 8.35
N ASP A 147 7.85 3.80 8.41
CA ASP A 147 7.98 5.18 7.95
C ASP A 147 7.79 5.33 6.45
N LYS A 148 8.39 4.43 5.67
CA LYS A 148 8.22 4.40 4.21
C LYS A 148 6.79 4.05 3.82
N ARG A 149 6.12 3.16 4.58
CA ARG A 149 4.71 2.81 4.36
C ARG A 149 3.79 4.01 4.49
N ASN A 150 4.02 4.86 5.51
CA ASN A 150 3.27 6.10 5.69
C ASN A 150 3.48 7.09 4.52
N LYS A 151 4.72 7.19 4.02
CA LYS A 151 5.03 8.01 2.84
C LYS A 151 4.32 7.47 1.59
N VAL A 152 4.35 6.15 1.37
CA VAL A 152 3.67 5.49 0.25
C VAL A 152 2.17 5.70 0.31
N ASN A 153 1.54 5.55 1.48
CA ASN A 153 0.11 5.76 1.63
C ASN A 153 -0.29 7.22 1.34
N ARG A 154 0.49 8.19 1.81
CA ARG A 154 0.29 9.61 1.47
C ARG A 154 0.46 9.88 -0.02
N LEU A 155 1.46 9.28 -0.65
CA LEU A 155 1.66 9.43 -2.09
C LEU A 155 0.49 8.84 -2.88
N LYS A 156 0.04 7.63 -2.49
CA LYS A 156 -1.11 6.96 -3.12
C LYS A 156 -2.37 7.81 -3.05
N SER A 157 -2.66 8.49 -1.96
CA SER A 157 -3.85 9.37 -1.84
C SER A 157 -3.81 10.60 -2.75
N ARG A 158 -2.65 10.90 -3.33
CA ARG A 158 -2.42 11.99 -4.29
C ARG A 158 -2.48 11.54 -5.74
N ILE A 159 -2.65 10.25 -6.01
CA ILE A 159 -2.78 9.69 -7.37
C ILE A 159 -4.23 9.29 -7.54
N LEU A 160 -4.89 9.92 -8.48
CA LEU A 160 -6.30 9.77 -8.75
C LEU A 160 -6.49 9.15 -10.13
N ILE A 161 -7.51 8.32 -10.26
CA ILE A 161 -7.88 7.70 -11.52
C ILE A 161 -9.33 8.08 -11.78
N GLY A 162 -9.52 8.86 -12.81
CA GLY A 162 -10.83 9.33 -13.27
C GLY A 162 -11.39 8.46 -14.38
N ILE A 163 -12.52 8.90 -14.94
CA ILE A 163 -13.10 8.28 -16.13
C ILE A 163 -12.17 8.45 -17.33
N THR A 164 -12.28 7.56 -18.30
CA THR A 164 -11.53 7.65 -19.57
C THR A 164 -11.79 8.99 -20.25
N ALA A 165 -10.73 9.60 -20.79
CA ALA A 165 -10.83 10.84 -21.54
C ALA A 165 -11.76 10.69 -22.75
N SER A 166 -12.39 11.80 -23.18
CA SER A 166 -13.23 11.81 -24.39
C SER A 166 -12.41 11.42 -25.63
N THR A 167 -13.06 10.92 -26.66
CA THR A 167 -12.42 10.56 -27.94
C THR A 167 -11.67 11.72 -28.57
N TYR A 168 -12.17 12.93 -28.42
CA TYR A 168 -11.50 14.15 -28.86
C TYR A 168 -10.16 14.36 -28.15
N VAL A 169 -10.17 14.26 -26.83
CA VAL A 169 -8.95 14.39 -26.00
C VAL A 169 -7.96 13.27 -26.30
N GLN A 170 -8.45 12.02 -26.48
CA GLN A 170 -7.60 10.88 -26.83
C GLN A 170 -6.93 11.08 -28.20
N ALA A 171 -7.63 11.60 -29.19
CA ALA A 171 -7.09 11.85 -30.53
C ALA A 171 -5.94 12.87 -30.53
N SER A 172 -5.91 13.78 -29.55
CA SER A 172 -4.85 14.78 -29.36
C SER A 172 -3.73 14.31 -28.40
N ALA A 173 -3.77 13.04 -27.95
CA ALA A 173 -2.80 12.52 -26.99
C ALA A 173 -1.40 12.41 -27.60
N SER A 174 -0.41 12.82 -26.85
CA SER A 174 0.99 12.63 -27.19
C SER A 174 1.79 12.06 -26.02
N THR A 175 2.98 11.56 -26.29
CA THR A 175 3.86 11.05 -25.24
C THR A 175 4.81 12.14 -24.79
N PRO A 176 4.75 12.56 -23.51
CA PRO A 176 5.69 13.56 -23.00
C PRO A 176 7.14 13.02 -23.01
N PRO A 177 8.14 13.88 -23.27
CA PRO A 177 9.54 13.48 -23.20
C PRO A 177 9.91 12.90 -21.84
N LYS A 178 10.70 11.82 -21.82
CA LYS A 178 11.11 11.13 -20.56
C LYS A 178 11.69 12.07 -19.50
N ARG A 179 12.49 13.07 -19.92
CA ARG A 179 13.09 14.07 -19.01
C ARG A 179 12.02 14.87 -18.24
N ILE A 180 10.90 15.20 -18.90
CA ILE A 180 9.78 15.96 -18.30
C ILE A 180 9.06 15.05 -17.30
N VAL A 181 8.78 13.81 -17.69
CA VAL A 181 8.14 12.82 -16.81
C VAL A 181 8.98 12.61 -15.55
N GLN A 182 10.30 12.47 -15.69
CA GLN A 182 11.21 12.28 -14.55
C GLN A 182 11.21 13.51 -13.62
N ALA A 183 11.33 14.73 -14.17
CA ALA A 183 11.32 15.94 -13.37
C ALA A 183 9.98 16.12 -12.63
N LEU A 184 8.85 15.89 -13.31
CA LEU A 184 7.52 15.96 -12.71
C LEU A 184 7.35 14.90 -11.61
N HIS A 185 7.74 13.66 -11.88
CA HIS A 185 7.68 12.57 -10.91
C HIS A 185 8.50 12.89 -9.65
N GLN A 186 9.76 13.30 -9.82
CA GLN A 186 10.64 13.64 -8.71
C GLN A 186 10.05 14.79 -7.87
N ALA A 187 9.62 15.88 -8.51
CA ALA A 187 9.02 17.01 -7.84
C ALA A 187 7.71 16.66 -7.12
N PHE A 188 6.91 15.77 -7.70
CA PHE A 188 5.69 15.27 -7.08
C PHE A 188 5.98 14.45 -5.82
N VAL A 189 6.98 13.56 -5.87
CA VAL A 189 7.37 12.72 -4.73
C VAL A 189 7.98 13.56 -3.61
N ASP A 190 8.89 14.48 -3.95
CA ASP A 190 9.64 15.28 -2.98
C ASP A 190 8.93 16.56 -2.57
N GLN A 191 7.73 16.82 -3.11
CA GLN A 191 6.97 18.05 -2.86
C GLN A 191 7.79 19.30 -3.21
N GLU A 192 8.44 19.29 -4.37
CA GLU A 192 9.25 20.38 -4.86
C GLU A 192 8.51 21.20 -5.92
N VAL A 193 8.72 22.50 -5.90
CA VAL A 193 8.14 23.43 -6.86
C VAL A 193 8.82 23.29 -8.21
N LEU A 194 8.02 23.28 -9.29
CA LEU A 194 8.47 23.20 -10.67
C LEU A 194 8.25 24.52 -11.42
N VAL A 195 9.22 24.88 -12.24
CA VAL A 195 9.00 25.80 -13.37
C VAL A 195 8.70 24.93 -14.59
N ILE A 196 7.55 25.15 -15.22
CA ILE A 196 7.12 24.45 -16.43
C ILE A 196 6.93 25.42 -17.58
N GLU A 197 7.28 24.99 -18.79
CA GLU A 197 6.79 25.60 -20.03
C GLU A 197 5.60 24.78 -20.52
N TYR A 198 4.44 25.42 -20.63
CA TYR A 198 3.17 24.78 -20.98
C TYR A 198 2.59 25.36 -22.24
N GLN A 199 2.18 24.48 -23.18
CA GLN A 199 1.48 24.87 -24.40
C GLN A 199 0.00 24.53 -24.26
N ARG A 200 -0.83 25.54 -24.41
CA ARG A 200 -2.29 25.39 -24.45
C ARG A 200 -2.73 24.77 -25.77
N GLU A 201 -4.01 24.44 -25.87
CA GLU A 201 -4.61 23.86 -27.06
C GLU A 201 -4.59 24.82 -28.25
N ASP A 202 -4.77 26.11 -27.99
CA ASP A 202 -4.70 27.20 -28.97
C ASP A 202 -3.27 27.50 -29.45
N GLY A 203 -2.27 26.76 -28.91
CA GLY A 203 -0.84 26.96 -29.23
C GLY A 203 -0.15 28.01 -28.38
N GLU A 204 -0.87 28.78 -27.54
CA GLU A 204 -0.25 29.74 -26.62
C GLU A 204 0.73 29.05 -25.65
N ARG A 205 1.91 29.60 -25.52
CA ARG A 205 2.94 29.14 -24.59
C ARG A 205 3.03 30.02 -23.36
N SER A 206 3.21 29.43 -22.21
CA SER A 206 3.38 30.17 -20.97
C SER A 206 4.33 29.48 -20.05
N GLU A 207 5.17 30.24 -19.36
CA GLU A 207 5.98 29.75 -18.25
C GLU A 207 5.17 29.86 -16.96
N ARG A 208 5.18 28.80 -16.15
CA ARG A 208 4.45 28.70 -14.90
C ARG A 208 5.32 28.11 -13.81
N GLN A 209 5.20 28.68 -12.62
CA GLN A 209 5.71 28.06 -11.41
C GLN A 209 4.56 27.34 -10.72
N ILE A 210 4.70 26.03 -10.51
CA ILE A 210 3.62 25.18 -9.98
C ILE A 210 4.10 24.31 -8.82
N ALA A 211 3.19 24.04 -7.88
CA ALA A 211 3.36 23.04 -6.83
C ALA A 211 2.46 21.82 -7.14
N PRO A 212 3.02 20.69 -7.56
CA PRO A 212 2.25 19.51 -7.98
C PRO A 212 1.63 18.79 -6.78
N HIS A 213 0.31 18.90 -6.58
CA HIS A 213 -0.41 18.30 -5.46
C HIS A 213 -0.97 16.92 -5.78
N TYR A 214 -1.59 16.75 -6.97
CA TYR A 214 -2.19 15.48 -7.40
C TYR A 214 -1.76 15.13 -8.82
N LEU A 215 -1.66 13.83 -9.08
CA LEU A 215 -1.63 13.26 -10.43
C LEU A 215 -2.99 12.64 -10.69
N LEU A 216 -3.59 12.97 -11.84
CA LEU A 216 -4.88 12.45 -12.25
C LEU A 216 -4.72 11.74 -13.60
N LEU A 217 -5.06 10.47 -13.66
CA LEU A 217 -5.15 9.72 -14.90
C LEU A 217 -6.59 9.73 -15.40
N LYS A 218 -6.84 10.34 -16.58
CA LYS A 218 -8.01 10.08 -17.41
C LYS A 218 -7.52 9.36 -18.66
N TYR A 219 -7.54 8.03 -18.61
CA TYR A 219 -6.87 7.20 -19.63
C TYR A 219 -7.16 7.65 -21.07
N PRO A 220 -6.13 7.79 -21.93
CA PRO A 220 -4.71 7.54 -21.70
C PRO A 220 -3.90 8.76 -21.19
N ILE A 221 -4.53 9.86 -20.85
CA ILE A 221 -3.87 11.14 -20.54
C ILE A 221 -3.62 11.29 -19.05
N TRP A 222 -2.39 11.65 -18.70
CA TRP A 222 -2.03 12.09 -17.37
C TRP A 222 -2.15 13.60 -17.23
N TYR A 223 -2.65 14.03 -16.10
CA TYR A 223 -2.75 15.42 -15.68
C TYR A 223 -2.02 15.63 -14.36
N VAL A 224 -1.39 16.79 -14.20
CA VAL A 224 -0.94 17.28 -12.91
C VAL A 224 -1.89 18.37 -12.42
N VAL A 225 -2.48 18.15 -11.24
CA VAL A 225 -3.30 19.15 -10.55
C VAL A 225 -2.38 19.83 -9.56
N ALA A 226 -2.15 21.13 -9.76
CA ALA A 226 -1.13 21.89 -9.05
C ALA A 226 -1.66 23.23 -8.58
N PHE A 227 -1.03 23.81 -7.57
CA PHE A 227 -1.19 25.21 -7.25
C PHE A 227 -0.31 26.02 -8.22
N ASP A 228 -0.93 26.90 -9.01
CA ASP A 228 -0.26 27.80 -9.94
C ASP A 228 0.02 29.14 -9.23
N TYR A 229 1.30 29.45 -9.05
CA TYR A 229 1.72 30.68 -8.35
C TYR A 229 1.39 31.94 -9.14
N LEU A 230 1.38 31.86 -10.48
CA LEU A 230 1.00 33.01 -11.33
C LEU A 230 -0.49 33.35 -11.19
N ARG A 231 -1.35 32.32 -11.13
CA ARG A 231 -2.81 32.50 -11.00
C ARG A 231 -3.28 32.46 -9.54
N LYS A 232 -2.37 32.19 -8.59
CA LYS A 232 -2.64 32.09 -7.14
C LYS A 232 -3.80 31.14 -6.81
N GLY A 233 -3.84 29.99 -7.48
CA GLY A 233 -4.92 29.02 -7.29
C GLY A 233 -4.68 27.67 -7.97
N PRO A 234 -5.58 26.71 -7.74
CA PRO A 234 -5.47 25.38 -8.35
C PRO A 234 -5.66 25.44 -9.87
N ARG A 235 -4.88 24.66 -10.59
CA ARG A 235 -4.95 24.48 -12.04
C ARG A 235 -4.59 23.05 -12.41
N THR A 236 -5.15 22.60 -13.53
CA THR A 236 -4.88 21.28 -14.10
C THR A 236 -4.09 21.44 -15.40
N PHE A 237 -3.00 20.71 -15.54
CA PHE A 237 -2.13 20.72 -16.70
C PHE A 237 -2.03 19.33 -17.30
N ARG A 238 -2.23 19.19 -18.59
CA ARG A 238 -1.97 17.93 -19.30
C ARG A 238 -0.45 17.69 -19.34
N CYS A 239 -0.02 16.49 -18.91
CA CYS A 239 1.42 16.17 -18.87
C CYS A 239 2.05 16.10 -20.25
N ASP A 240 1.27 15.73 -21.27
CA ASP A 240 1.72 15.65 -22.66
C ASP A 240 1.85 17.02 -23.37
N ARG A 241 1.35 18.10 -22.75
CA ARG A 241 1.49 19.49 -23.23
C ARG A 241 2.61 20.27 -22.52
N LEU A 242 3.37 19.59 -21.65
CA LEU A 242 4.55 20.16 -21.01
C LEU A 242 5.72 20.14 -22.01
N LEU A 243 6.28 21.29 -22.33
CA LEU A 243 7.44 21.43 -23.22
C LEU A 243 8.76 21.37 -22.45
N ALA A 244 8.75 21.89 -21.20
CA ALA A 244 9.88 21.84 -20.28
C ALA A 244 9.37 21.71 -18.84
N ALA A 245 10.21 21.14 -17.97
CA ALA A 245 10.00 21.08 -16.54
C ALA A 245 11.36 21.13 -15.84
N LYS A 246 11.50 22.06 -14.88
CA LYS A 246 12.74 22.25 -14.09
C LYS A 246 12.40 22.40 -12.62
N MET A 247 13.07 21.65 -11.79
CA MET A 247 12.97 21.75 -10.33
C MET A 247 13.63 23.04 -9.84
N THR A 248 13.05 23.66 -8.82
CA THR A 248 13.52 24.95 -8.28
C THR A 248 14.40 24.82 -7.05
N GLY A 249 14.44 23.63 -6.40
CA GLY A 249 15.03 23.42 -5.09
C GLY A 249 14.15 23.90 -3.94
N SER A 250 12.99 24.51 -4.22
CA SER A 250 12.06 25.00 -3.18
C SER A 250 10.98 23.97 -2.92
N HIS A 251 10.76 23.62 -1.65
CA HIS A 251 9.69 22.69 -1.26
C HIS A 251 8.40 23.43 -0.91
N PHE A 252 7.26 22.74 -1.09
CA PHE A 252 5.94 23.25 -0.72
C PHE A 252 5.26 22.31 0.28
N GLN A 253 4.34 22.85 1.05
CA GLN A 253 3.46 22.07 1.90
C GLN A 253 2.16 21.74 1.16
N LEU A 254 1.66 20.53 1.38
CA LEU A 254 0.39 20.11 0.79
C LEU A 254 -0.75 20.94 1.36
N LEU A 255 -1.50 21.56 0.48
CA LEU A 255 -2.74 22.24 0.81
C LEU A 255 -3.88 21.22 1.01
N PRO A 256 -4.94 21.59 1.75
CA PRO A 256 -6.11 20.74 1.91
C PRO A 256 -6.71 20.32 0.57
N LYS A 257 -7.26 19.09 0.52
CA LYS A 257 -7.84 18.52 -0.71
C LYS A 257 -8.98 19.37 -1.26
N GLU A 258 -9.74 19.97 -0.37
CA GLU A 258 -10.89 20.85 -0.68
C GLU A 258 -10.49 22.03 -1.55
N THR A 259 -9.25 22.52 -1.42
CA THR A 259 -8.71 23.58 -2.30
C THR A 259 -8.72 23.19 -3.77
N PHE A 260 -8.51 21.88 -4.05
CA PHE A 260 -8.40 21.35 -5.41
C PHE A 260 -9.69 20.71 -5.91
N GLN A 261 -10.73 20.60 -5.08
CA GLN A 261 -11.99 19.93 -5.43
C GLN A 261 -12.58 20.43 -6.74
N PRO A 262 -12.66 21.76 -7.04
CA PRO A 262 -13.16 22.24 -8.31
C PRO A 262 -12.36 21.74 -9.52
N SER A 263 -11.04 21.58 -9.37
CA SER A 263 -10.16 21.06 -10.42
C SER A 263 -10.17 19.54 -10.55
N LEU A 264 -10.69 18.83 -9.54
CA LEU A 264 -10.81 17.38 -9.52
C LEU A 264 -12.18 16.90 -10.03
N ASP A 265 -13.25 17.64 -9.71
CA ASP A 265 -14.64 17.32 -10.05
C ASP A 265 -15.06 17.94 -11.38
N GLY A 266 -14.35 18.98 -11.84
CA GLY A 266 -14.73 19.72 -13.04
C GLY A 266 -14.49 18.93 -14.32
N ASP A 267 -15.48 18.94 -15.22
CA ASP A 267 -15.29 18.65 -16.64
C ASP A 267 -14.44 19.73 -17.34
N ASP A 268 -13.95 20.72 -16.61
CA ASP A 268 -13.18 21.90 -17.05
C ASP A 268 -11.75 21.57 -17.55
N LEU A 269 -11.53 20.36 -18.06
CA LEU A 269 -10.27 20.00 -18.71
C LEU A 269 -10.30 20.31 -20.22
N SER A 270 -11.29 21.08 -20.66
CA SER A 270 -11.49 21.49 -22.05
C SER A 270 -11.31 23.00 -22.29
N MET A 271 -10.43 23.67 -21.52
CA MET A 271 -9.99 25.04 -21.91
C MET A 271 -8.46 25.14 -21.85
#